data_3c853965d4bb365c0de058afb987c76b
#
_entry.id   3c853965d4bb365c0de058afb987c76b
#
_cell.length_a   1.000
_cell.length_b   1.000
_cell.length_c   1.000
_cell.angle_alpha   90.00
_cell.angle_beta   90.00
_cell.angle_gamma   90.00
#
_symmetry.space_group_name_H-M   'P 1'
#
loop_
_entity.id
_entity.type
_entity.pdbx_description
1 polymer ?
#
loop_
_entity_poly.entity_id
_entity_poly.type
_entity_poly.pdbx_seq_one_letter_code
_entity_poly.pdbx_strand_id
1 'polypeptide(L)'
;MFAVGCIQARDCASSRCPSGVATMDPKRYRVIDVEDRATRVFNFHKNSVEAVAEMLESAGLEHPSQLNRRHIVRRVSASKILLADQIYPRVEINALIDGKPVDDPRLAAYWHRVSGDSFHPQDVPK
;
A
#
# COMPACT_ATOMS: atom_id res chain seq x y z
N MET A 1 -6.71 -10.61 2.83
CA MET A 1 -6.57 -11.89 2.09
C MET A 1 -6.46 -13.09 3.04
N PHE A 2 -5.58 -13.09 4.06
CA PHE A 2 -5.46 -14.20 5.02
C PHE A 2 -6.75 -14.53 5.75
N ALA A 3 -7.47 -13.53 6.25
CA ALA A 3 -8.76 -13.74 6.93
C ALA A 3 -9.78 -14.48 6.05
N VAL A 4 -9.73 -14.27 4.74
CA VAL A 4 -10.58 -14.97 3.76
C VAL A 4 -10.08 -16.40 3.48
N GLY A 5 -8.92 -16.80 3.98
CA GLY A 5 -8.35 -18.15 3.84
C GLY A 5 -7.26 -18.27 2.76
N CYS A 6 -6.62 -17.16 2.39
CA CYS A 6 -5.46 -17.21 1.50
C CYS A 6 -4.28 -17.91 2.16
N ILE A 7 -3.74 -18.94 1.52
CA ILE A 7 -2.57 -19.71 1.98
C ILE A 7 -1.27 -19.31 1.26
N GLN A 8 -1.26 -18.18 0.57
CA GLN A 8 -0.09 -17.68 -0.20
C GLN A 8 0.44 -18.65 -1.27
N ALA A 9 -0.43 -19.43 -1.90
CA ALA A 9 -0.03 -20.34 -2.98
C ALA A 9 0.53 -19.64 -4.23
N ARG A 10 0.38 -18.30 -4.34
CA ARG A 10 0.87 -17.44 -5.44
C ARG A 10 0.35 -17.82 -6.84
N ASP A 11 -0.74 -18.56 -6.90
CA ASP A 11 -1.35 -19.05 -8.14
C ASP A 11 -2.67 -18.29 -8.47
N CYS A 12 -2.72 -17.01 -8.08
CA CYS A 12 -3.92 -16.18 -8.20
C CYS A 12 -4.27 -15.87 -9.66
N ALA A 13 -3.25 -15.59 -10.49
CA ALA A 13 -3.46 -15.20 -11.89
C ALA A 13 -3.88 -16.36 -12.80
N SER A 14 -3.65 -17.61 -12.39
CA SER A 14 -3.95 -18.80 -13.19
C SER A 14 -5.35 -19.37 -12.95
N SER A 15 -6.16 -18.78 -12.08
CA SER A 15 -7.43 -19.32 -11.60
C SER A 15 -7.33 -20.69 -10.88
N ARG A 16 -6.16 -21.13 -10.50
CA ARG A 16 -5.92 -22.42 -9.82
C ARG A 16 -5.75 -22.29 -8.31
N CYS A 17 -6.18 -21.17 -7.74
CA CYS A 17 -6.10 -20.95 -6.29
C CYS A 17 -6.67 -22.13 -5.50
N PRO A 18 -5.85 -22.84 -4.70
CA PRO A 18 -6.30 -24.07 -4.02
C PRO A 18 -7.30 -23.79 -2.89
N SER A 19 -7.30 -22.59 -2.32
CA SER A 19 -8.24 -22.20 -1.25
C SER A 19 -9.54 -21.57 -1.78
N GLY A 20 -9.73 -21.48 -3.09
CA GLY A 20 -10.94 -20.92 -3.69
C GLY A 20 -11.04 -19.39 -3.69
N VAL A 21 -10.10 -18.67 -3.03
CA VAL A 21 -10.18 -17.22 -2.80
C VAL A 21 -9.98 -16.40 -4.10
N ALA A 22 -9.13 -16.88 -5.00
CA ALA A 22 -8.82 -16.20 -6.27
C ALA A 22 -8.95 -17.18 -7.44
N THR A 23 -10.17 -17.58 -7.75
CA THR A 23 -10.47 -18.50 -8.85
C THR A 23 -11.89 -18.27 -9.35
N MET A 24 -12.11 -18.53 -10.63
CA MET A 24 -13.44 -18.59 -11.25
C MET A 24 -13.95 -20.03 -11.38
N ASP A 25 -13.17 -21.04 -10.94
CA ASP A 25 -13.57 -22.42 -10.98
C ASP A 25 -14.63 -22.72 -9.89
N PRO A 26 -15.88 -23.10 -10.27
CA PRO A 26 -16.94 -23.40 -9.32
C PRO A 26 -16.61 -24.53 -8.34
N LYS A 27 -15.79 -25.49 -8.75
CA LYS A 27 -15.37 -26.61 -7.87
C LYS A 27 -14.51 -26.13 -6.73
N ARG A 28 -13.82 -24.99 -6.91
CA ARG A 28 -12.89 -24.42 -5.92
C ARG A 28 -13.56 -23.35 -5.07
N TYR A 29 -14.28 -22.38 -5.66
CA TYR A 29 -14.86 -21.29 -4.86
C TYR A 29 -16.08 -21.74 -4.03
N ARG A 30 -16.79 -22.83 -4.42
CA ARG A 30 -17.93 -23.36 -3.64
C ARG A 30 -17.58 -23.86 -2.23
N VAL A 31 -16.29 -24.10 -1.94
CA VAL A 31 -15.84 -24.50 -0.61
C VAL A 31 -15.72 -23.31 0.36
N ILE A 32 -15.92 -22.09 -0.13
CA ILE A 32 -15.89 -20.89 0.69
C ILE A 32 -17.26 -20.75 1.36
N ASP A 33 -17.27 -20.93 2.68
CA ASP A 33 -18.40 -20.54 3.52
C ASP A 33 -18.37 -19.03 3.72
N VAL A 34 -19.37 -18.35 3.18
CA VAL A 34 -19.42 -16.87 3.16
C VAL A 34 -19.60 -16.30 4.57
N GLU A 35 -20.44 -16.93 5.40
CA GLU A 35 -20.72 -16.45 6.77
C GLU A 35 -19.49 -16.60 7.67
N ASP A 36 -18.82 -17.76 7.61
CA ASP A 36 -17.57 -17.98 8.33
C ASP A 36 -16.50 -16.98 7.87
N ARG A 37 -16.36 -16.76 6.57
CA ARG A 37 -15.37 -15.81 6.04
C ARG A 37 -15.69 -14.36 6.41
N ALA A 38 -16.96 -13.97 6.38
CA ALA A 38 -17.39 -12.64 6.82
C ALA A 38 -17.05 -12.41 8.31
N THR A 39 -17.34 -13.38 9.17
CA THR A 39 -16.98 -13.33 10.59
C THR A 39 -15.47 -13.20 10.79
N ARG A 40 -14.66 -13.96 10.07
CA ARG A 40 -13.19 -13.87 10.14
C ARG A 40 -12.67 -12.51 9.71
N VAL A 41 -13.20 -11.95 8.62
CA VAL A 41 -12.83 -10.61 8.14
C VAL A 41 -13.22 -9.55 9.15
N PHE A 42 -14.41 -9.65 9.72
CA PHE A 42 -14.85 -8.72 10.77
C PHE A 42 -13.92 -8.75 11.98
N ASN A 43 -13.60 -9.93 12.52
CA ASN A 43 -12.70 -10.07 13.66
C ASN A 43 -11.29 -9.58 13.34
N PHE A 44 -10.77 -9.89 12.15
CA PHE A 44 -9.46 -9.41 11.72
C PHE A 44 -9.43 -7.87 11.62
N HIS A 45 -10.46 -7.28 11.03
CA HIS A 45 -10.56 -5.82 10.91
C HIS A 45 -10.67 -5.16 12.29
N LYS A 46 -11.55 -5.66 13.16
CA LYS A 46 -11.72 -5.16 14.52
C LYS A 46 -10.39 -5.15 15.27
N ASN A 47 -9.71 -6.29 15.34
CA ASN A 47 -8.43 -6.42 16.04
C ASN A 47 -7.34 -5.53 15.41
N SER A 48 -7.37 -5.33 14.09
CA SER A 48 -6.42 -4.44 13.41
C SER A 48 -6.65 -2.97 13.76
N VAL A 49 -7.91 -2.55 13.86
CA VAL A 49 -8.25 -1.18 14.28
C VAL A 49 -7.88 -0.94 15.74
N GLU A 50 -8.13 -1.90 16.63
CA GLU A 50 -7.72 -1.84 18.03
C GLU A 50 -6.20 -1.70 18.15
N ALA A 51 -5.43 -2.53 17.43
CA ALA A 51 -3.97 -2.44 17.42
C ALA A 51 -3.45 -1.10 16.87
N VAL A 52 -4.12 -0.53 15.87
CA VAL A 52 -3.78 0.82 15.38
C VAL A 52 -4.06 1.88 16.44
N ALA A 53 -5.18 1.78 17.17
CA ALA A 53 -5.50 2.70 18.26
C ALA A 53 -4.42 2.67 19.36
N GLU A 54 -4.01 1.49 19.80
CA GLU A 54 -2.94 1.31 20.78
C GLU A 54 -1.60 1.93 20.32
N MET A 55 -1.26 1.78 19.04
CA MET A 55 -0.07 2.41 18.46
C MET A 55 -0.17 3.94 18.43
N LEU A 56 -1.34 4.49 18.14
CA LEU A 56 -1.58 5.94 18.16
C LEU A 56 -1.46 6.49 19.58
N GLU A 57 -2.08 5.84 20.54
CA GLU A 57 -2.00 6.20 21.95
C GLU A 57 -0.56 6.18 22.46
N SER A 58 0.21 5.16 22.10
CA SER A 58 1.62 5.06 22.47
C SER A 58 2.48 6.17 21.85
N ALA A 59 2.07 6.72 20.71
CA ALA A 59 2.70 7.88 20.06
C ALA A 59 2.14 9.23 20.55
N GLY A 60 1.20 9.24 21.49
CA GLY A 60 0.53 10.46 21.98
C GLY A 60 -0.39 11.10 20.95
N LEU A 61 -0.96 10.31 20.04
CA LEU A 61 -1.86 10.78 18.98
C LEU A 61 -3.31 10.39 19.30
N GLU A 62 -4.23 11.30 19.04
CA GLU A 62 -5.66 11.09 19.29
C GLU A 62 -6.40 10.59 18.05
N HIS A 63 -5.84 10.82 16.85
CA HIS A 63 -6.51 10.46 15.60
C HIS A 63 -5.51 10.00 14.52
N PRO A 64 -5.87 9.01 13.68
CA PRO A 64 -4.97 8.49 12.63
C PRO A 64 -4.48 9.55 11.64
N SER A 65 -5.27 10.61 11.39
CA SER A 65 -4.86 11.70 10.49
C SER A 65 -3.68 12.53 11.00
N GLN A 66 -3.33 12.42 12.28
CA GLN A 66 -2.16 13.06 12.87
C GLN A 66 -0.88 12.29 12.58
N LEU A 67 -0.99 11.01 12.16
CA LEU A 67 0.15 10.22 11.72
C LEU A 67 0.82 10.87 10.51
N ASN A 68 2.13 11.02 10.61
CA ASN A 68 2.95 11.51 9.52
C ASN A 68 4.29 10.75 9.48
N ARG A 69 5.11 11.02 8.48
CA ARG A 69 6.35 10.28 8.25
C ARG A 69 7.37 10.40 9.38
N ARG A 70 7.25 11.39 10.26
CA ARG A 70 8.15 11.57 11.41
C ARG A 70 7.85 10.61 12.55
N HIS A 71 6.66 10.02 12.60
CA HIS A 71 6.30 8.97 13.54
C HIS A 71 6.82 7.59 13.13
N ILE A 72 7.33 7.46 11.90
CA ILE A 72 7.84 6.20 11.35
C ILE A 72 9.36 6.24 11.33
N VAL A 73 9.95 5.26 11.98
CA VAL A 73 11.40 5.10 12.09
C VAL A 73 11.83 3.85 11.35
N ARG A 74 12.89 3.94 10.56
CA ARG A 74 13.43 2.79 9.84
C ARG A 74 14.92 2.61 10.13
N ARG A 75 15.30 1.41 10.52
CA ARG A 75 16.71 1.01 10.57
C ARG A 75 17.20 0.76 9.14
N VAL A 76 18.13 1.56 8.68
CA VAL A 76 18.70 1.48 7.32
C VAL A 76 20.03 0.74 7.27
N SER A 77 20.72 0.63 8.43
CA SER A 77 21.91 -0.21 8.59
C SER A 77 22.03 -0.65 10.05
N ALA A 78 23.05 -1.41 10.39
CA ALA A 78 23.32 -1.87 11.77
C ALA A 78 23.47 -0.71 12.75
N SER A 79 24.03 0.43 12.32
CA SER A 79 24.32 1.61 13.15
C SER A 79 23.50 2.85 12.82
N LYS A 80 22.59 2.80 11.83
CA LYS A 80 21.89 3.99 11.36
C LYS A 80 20.37 3.78 11.34
N ILE A 81 19.68 4.69 11.98
CA ILE A 81 18.22 4.79 12.02
C ILE A 81 17.83 6.14 11.41
N LEU A 82 16.83 6.17 10.55
CA LEU A 82 16.31 7.38 9.92
C LEU A 82 14.79 7.44 10.08
N LEU A 83 14.26 8.65 10.15
CA LEU A 83 12.83 8.91 10.02
C LEU A 83 12.38 8.71 8.58
N ALA A 84 11.14 8.31 8.38
CA ALA A 84 10.64 8.08 7.02
C ALA A 84 10.58 9.35 6.17
N ASP A 85 10.48 10.55 6.75
CA ASP A 85 10.56 11.82 6.03
C ASP A 85 11.97 12.11 5.47
N GLN A 86 13.01 11.55 6.11
CA GLN A 86 14.40 11.63 5.63
C GLN A 86 14.70 10.63 4.50
N ILE A 87 13.94 9.52 4.44
CA ILE A 87 14.14 8.46 3.43
C ILE A 87 13.27 8.70 2.20
N TYR A 88 12.05 9.19 2.43
CA TYR A 88 11.05 9.39 1.40
C TYR A 88 10.69 10.87 1.30
N PRO A 89 11.29 11.62 0.38
CA PRO A 89 11.02 13.04 0.21
C PRO A 89 9.53 13.28 -0.05
N ARG A 90 9.02 14.38 0.44
CA ARG A 90 7.63 14.79 0.25
C ARG A 90 7.51 15.55 -1.07
N VAL A 91 6.57 15.11 -1.89
CA VAL A 91 6.08 15.91 -3.01
C VAL A 91 4.88 16.72 -2.49
N GLU A 92 4.88 18.01 -2.69
CA GLU A 92 3.74 18.86 -2.34
C GLU A 92 2.52 18.52 -3.20
N ILE A 93 1.34 18.73 -2.63
CA ILE A 93 0.09 18.52 -3.37
C ILE A 93 0.09 19.46 -4.58
N ASN A 94 -0.23 18.91 -5.74
CA ASN A 94 -0.26 19.59 -7.04
C ASN A 94 1.11 20.09 -7.57
N ALA A 95 2.23 19.83 -6.90
CA ALA A 95 3.54 20.33 -7.32
C ALA A 95 3.86 20.00 -8.78
N LEU A 96 3.56 18.78 -9.23
CA LEU A 96 3.80 18.37 -10.62
C LEU A 96 2.89 19.09 -11.62
N ILE A 97 1.63 19.32 -11.27
CA ILE A 97 0.65 20.03 -12.11
C ILE A 97 1.01 21.51 -12.20
N ASP A 98 1.42 22.09 -11.08
CA ASP A 98 1.81 23.50 -10.97
C ASP A 98 3.21 23.78 -11.54
N GLY A 99 3.94 22.77 -12.03
CA GLY A 99 5.30 22.88 -12.52
C GLY A 99 6.33 23.25 -11.47
N LYS A 100 6.04 23.01 -10.19
CA LYS A 100 6.97 23.29 -9.09
C LYS A 100 8.13 22.30 -9.08
N PRO A 101 9.32 22.71 -8.62
CA PRO A 101 10.45 21.81 -8.45
C PRO A 101 10.08 20.64 -7.50
N VAL A 102 10.47 19.42 -7.85
CA VAL A 102 10.27 18.25 -7.04
C VAL A 102 11.62 17.63 -6.72
N ASP A 103 11.91 17.45 -5.43
CA ASP A 103 13.17 16.88 -4.95
C ASP A 103 13.32 15.36 -5.19
N ASP A 104 12.32 14.71 -5.79
CA ASP A 104 12.42 13.31 -6.18
C ASP A 104 12.98 13.20 -7.60
N PRO A 105 14.24 12.73 -7.78
CA PRO A 105 14.86 12.65 -9.09
C PRO A 105 14.14 11.70 -10.05
N ARG A 106 13.38 10.73 -9.54
CA ARG A 106 12.58 9.81 -10.37
C ARG A 106 11.40 10.56 -11.00
N LEU A 107 10.68 11.36 -10.19
CA LEU A 107 9.57 12.17 -10.69
C LEU A 107 10.08 13.25 -11.63
N ALA A 108 11.15 13.94 -11.27
CA ALA A 108 11.78 14.97 -12.12
C ALA A 108 12.20 14.39 -13.47
N ALA A 109 12.75 13.17 -13.50
CA ALA A 109 13.23 12.52 -14.72
C ALA A 109 12.10 12.03 -15.66
N TYR A 110 10.93 11.69 -15.12
CA TYR A 110 9.88 11.06 -15.92
C TYR A 110 8.66 11.94 -16.15
N TRP A 111 8.36 12.89 -15.28
CA TRP A 111 7.11 13.64 -15.35
C TRP A 111 6.91 14.42 -16.67
N HIS A 112 7.96 15.03 -17.17
CA HIS A 112 7.91 15.77 -18.44
C HIS A 112 7.72 14.88 -19.68
N ARG A 113 7.82 13.56 -19.54
CA ARG A 113 7.65 12.57 -20.61
C ARG A 113 6.25 11.96 -20.64
N VAL A 114 5.40 12.28 -19.69
CA VAL A 114 4.06 11.71 -19.62
C VAL A 114 3.05 12.64 -20.27
N SER A 115 2.01 12.05 -20.85
CA SER A 115 0.85 12.74 -21.40
C SER A 115 -0.42 12.07 -20.93
N GLY A 116 -1.45 12.84 -20.62
CA GLY A 116 -2.78 12.31 -20.31
C GLY A 116 -3.46 11.64 -21.50
N ASP A 117 -3.02 11.95 -22.72
CA ASP A 117 -3.65 11.51 -23.97
C ASP A 117 -2.92 10.32 -24.61
N SER A 118 -1.79 9.88 -24.09
CA SER A 118 -0.99 8.80 -24.67
C SER A 118 -0.23 7.98 -23.63
N PHE A 119 -0.23 6.66 -23.80
CA PHE A 119 0.63 5.73 -23.03
C PHE A 119 2.08 5.71 -23.54
N HIS A 120 2.36 6.31 -24.69
CA HIS A 120 3.74 6.39 -25.20
C HIS A 120 4.46 7.58 -24.56
N PRO A 121 5.69 7.37 -24.03
CA PRO A 121 6.49 8.47 -23.51
C PRO A 121 6.74 9.52 -24.60
N GLN A 122 6.63 10.78 -24.23
CA GLN A 122 7.00 11.89 -25.13
C GLN A 122 8.54 11.87 -25.27
N ASP A 123 9.02 11.96 -26.50
CA ASP A 123 10.45 12.14 -26.76
C ASP A 123 10.85 13.56 -26.35
N VAL A 124 11.74 13.65 -25.36
CA VAL A 124 12.33 14.92 -24.98
C VAL A 124 13.46 15.21 -25.96
N PRO A 125 13.46 16.34 -26.66
CA PRO A 125 14.60 16.74 -27.47
C PRO A 125 15.86 16.77 -26.61
N LYS A 126 16.95 16.16 -27.10
CA LYS A 126 18.27 16.14 -26.43
C LYS A 126 18.83 17.52 -26.31
#